data_90106c849d771a3dbd61f3f497c32063
#
_entry.id   90106c849d771a3dbd61f3f497c32063
#
_cell.length_a   1.000
_cell.length_b   1.000
_cell.length_c   1.000
_cell.angle_alpha   90.00
_cell.angle_beta   90.00
_cell.angle_gamma   90.00
#
_symmetry.space_group_name_H-M   'P 1'
#
loop_
_entity.id
_entity.type
_entity.pdbx_description
1 polymer ?
#
loop_
_entity_poly.entity_id
_entity_poly.type
_entity_poly.pdbx_seq_one_letter_code
_entity_poly.pdbx_strand_id
1 'polypeptide(L)'
;MVREPHAWILGLPLNDTTASPLTVWEGSHEILRAALLKALDPHPPETWGEIDLTEPYQSARRDIFATCRRVELPARPGEATLIHRLTLHGVAPWKPQDQAPPAGRMIAYLRPQFATVHQWLTAP
;
A
#
# COMPACT_ATOMS: atom_id res chain seq x y z
N MET A 1 -9.17 -11.64 -5.59
CA MET A 1 -8.40 -12.67 -4.85
C MET A 1 -7.14 -12.04 -4.27
N VAL A 2 -6.94 -12.16 -2.99
CA VAL A 2 -5.75 -11.64 -2.30
C VAL A 2 -4.66 -12.72 -2.32
N ARG A 3 -3.53 -12.43 -2.94
CA ARG A 3 -2.41 -13.39 -3.05
C ARG A 3 -1.32 -13.17 -2.01
N GLU A 4 -1.16 -11.93 -1.58
CA GLU A 4 -0.07 -11.52 -0.67
C GLU A 4 -0.65 -10.67 0.48
N PRO A 5 -1.19 -11.31 1.54
CA PRO A 5 -1.75 -10.60 2.69
C PRO A 5 -0.64 -10.04 3.58
N HIS A 6 -0.01 -8.95 3.16
CA HIS A 6 1.10 -8.34 3.90
C HIS A 6 0.68 -7.88 5.29
N ALA A 7 1.53 -8.10 6.29
CA ALA A 7 1.30 -7.62 7.65
C ALA A 7 1.61 -6.12 7.77
N TRP A 8 2.68 -5.69 7.14
CA TRP A 8 3.12 -4.29 7.03
C TRP A 8 4.11 -4.16 5.87
N ILE A 9 4.44 -2.94 5.51
CA ILE A 9 5.40 -2.67 4.42
C ILE A 9 6.44 -1.70 4.94
N LEU A 10 7.70 -2.13 4.97
CA LEU A 10 8.85 -1.33 5.34
C LEU A 10 9.70 -1.05 4.12
N GLY A 11 9.98 0.23 3.85
CA GLY A 11 10.85 0.67 2.78
C GLY A 11 12.15 1.25 3.32
N LEU A 12 13.28 0.80 2.78
CA LEU A 12 14.63 1.26 3.13
C LEU A 12 15.32 1.78 1.87
N PRO A 13 15.54 3.12 1.73
CA PRO A 13 16.32 3.64 0.61
C PRO A 13 17.76 3.13 0.66
N LEU A 14 18.27 2.68 -0.47
CA LEU A 14 19.65 2.17 -0.60
C LEU A 14 20.59 3.18 -1.26
N ASN A 15 20.06 4.21 -1.91
CA ASN A 15 20.84 5.30 -2.46
C ASN A 15 20.15 6.65 -2.23
N ASP A 16 20.91 7.73 -2.36
CA ASP A 16 20.41 9.08 -2.07
C ASP A 16 19.76 9.69 -3.30
N THR A 17 18.45 9.70 -3.30
CA THR A 17 17.63 10.43 -4.29
C THR A 17 16.26 10.72 -3.72
N THR A 18 15.72 11.91 -4.02
CA THR A 18 14.34 12.29 -3.70
C THR A 18 13.40 12.15 -4.89
N ALA A 19 13.92 11.70 -6.03
CA ALA A 19 13.12 11.48 -7.24
C ALA A 19 12.14 10.31 -7.05
N SER A 20 10.97 10.44 -7.66
CA SER A 20 9.94 9.40 -7.65
C SER A 20 9.65 8.87 -6.24
N PRO A 21 9.29 9.73 -5.26
CA PRO A 21 9.11 9.32 -3.88
C PRO A 21 7.89 8.41 -3.70
N LEU A 22 7.89 7.66 -2.60
CA LEU A 22 6.71 6.96 -2.13
C LEU A 22 5.57 7.96 -1.92
N THR A 23 4.40 7.61 -2.39
CA THR A 23 3.19 8.42 -2.25
C THR A 23 2.13 7.59 -1.54
N VAL A 24 1.47 8.19 -0.56
CA VAL A 24 0.39 7.57 0.21
C VAL A 24 -0.84 8.47 0.22
N TRP A 25 -2.02 7.87 0.46
CA TRP A 25 -3.26 8.58 0.72
C TRP A 25 -3.64 8.39 2.17
N GLU A 26 -3.57 9.47 2.94
CA GLU A 26 -3.79 9.46 4.39
C GLU A 26 -5.19 8.96 4.75
N GLY A 27 -5.26 8.03 5.71
CA GLY A 27 -6.53 7.46 6.17
C GLY A 27 -7.15 6.44 5.22
N SER A 28 -6.55 6.19 4.07
CA SER A 28 -7.09 5.26 3.06
C SER A 28 -7.24 3.83 3.54
N HIS A 29 -6.44 3.42 4.52
CA HIS A 29 -6.50 2.07 5.11
C HIS A 29 -7.86 1.79 5.78
N GLU A 30 -8.50 2.79 6.39
CA GLU A 30 -9.82 2.64 7.02
C GLU A 30 -10.92 2.47 5.96
N ILE A 31 -10.87 3.28 4.90
CA ILE A 31 -11.83 3.20 3.80
C ILE A 31 -11.73 1.85 3.09
N LEU A 32 -10.50 1.42 2.78
CA LEU A 32 -10.27 0.15 2.11
C LEU A 32 -10.70 -1.02 2.98
N ARG A 33 -10.34 -1.02 4.26
CA ARG A 33 -10.76 -2.07 5.21
C ARG A 33 -12.28 -2.21 5.26
N ALA A 34 -12.99 -1.10 5.43
CA ALA A 34 -14.45 -1.11 5.51
C ALA A 34 -15.09 -1.65 4.22
N ALA A 35 -14.59 -1.24 3.06
CA ALA A 35 -15.11 -1.69 1.78
C ALA A 35 -14.89 -3.20 1.56
N LEU A 36 -13.70 -3.71 1.86
CA LEU A 36 -13.39 -5.12 1.69
C LEU A 36 -14.11 -6.00 2.71
N LEU A 37 -14.20 -5.58 3.97
CA LEU A 37 -14.98 -6.32 4.97
C LEU A 37 -16.45 -6.40 4.58
N LYS A 38 -17.04 -5.32 4.11
CA LYS A 38 -18.43 -5.31 3.63
C LYS A 38 -18.64 -6.31 2.48
N ALA A 39 -17.70 -6.38 1.56
CA ALA A 39 -17.79 -7.31 0.43
C ALA A 39 -17.63 -8.77 0.86
N LEU A 40 -16.84 -9.05 1.90
CA LEU A 40 -16.54 -10.39 2.38
C LEU A 40 -17.51 -10.90 3.44
N ASP A 41 -18.23 -10.01 4.13
CA ASP A 41 -19.14 -10.37 5.23
C ASP A 41 -20.14 -11.50 4.89
N PRO A 42 -20.71 -11.56 3.67
CA PRO A 42 -21.60 -12.67 3.30
C PRO A 42 -20.92 -14.04 3.15
N HIS A 43 -19.59 -14.09 3.18
CA HIS A 43 -18.82 -15.31 2.91
C HIS A 43 -18.14 -15.83 4.21
N PRO A 44 -18.00 -17.17 4.35
CA PRO A 44 -17.24 -17.73 5.46
C PRO A 44 -15.79 -17.23 5.45
N PRO A 45 -15.22 -16.83 6.61
CA PRO A 45 -13.87 -16.26 6.67
C PRO A 45 -12.76 -17.12 6.06
N GLU A 46 -12.88 -18.44 6.16
CA GLU A 46 -11.92 -19.37 5.57
C GLU A 46 -11.89 -19.35 4.03
N THR A 47 -12.93 -18.81 3.39
CA THR A 47 -13.03 -18.69 1.93
C THR A 47 -12.59 -17.33 1.39
N TRP A 48 -12.27 -16.36 2.25
CA TRP A 48 -12.00 -14.98 1.84
C TRP A 48 -10.84 -14.86 0.85
N GLY A 49 -9.85 -15.74 0.94
CA GLY A 49 -8.73 -15.75 0.00
C GLY A 49 -9.09 -16.09 -1.44
N GLU A 50 -10.27 -16.69 -1.67
CA GLU A 50 -10.74 -17.13 -2.97
C GLU A 50 -11.72 -16.15 -3.62
N ILE A 51 -12.16 -15.13 -2.88
CA ILE A 51 -13.17 -14.17 -3.35
C ILE A 51 -12.51 -13.10 -4.23
N ASP A 52 -13.12 -12.80 -5.36
CA ASP A 52 -12.71 -11.69 -6.23
C ASP A 52 -13.12 -10.35 -5.61
N LEU A 53 -12.14 -9.54 -5.26
CA LEU A 53 -12.31 -8.22 -4.66
C LEU A 53 -12.06 -7.07 -5.64
N THR A 54 -11.97 -7.35 -6.94
CA THR A 54 -11.65 -6.34 -7.96
C THR A 54 -12.62 -5.16 -7.92
N GLU A 55 -13.92 -5.41 -7.94
CA GLU A 55 -14.93 -4.33 -7.97
C GLU A 55 -14.95 -3.51 -6.66
N PRO A 56 -15.04 -4.11 -5.46
CA PRO A 56 -15.02 -3.33 -4.23
C PRO A 56 -13.69 -2.57 -4.04
N TYR A 57 -12.56 -3.13 -4.46
CA TYR A 57 -11.27 -2.46 -4.43
C TYR A 57 -11.25 -1.23 -5.35
N GLN A 58 -11.68 -1.37 -6.60
CA GLN A 58 -11.70 -0.26 -7.55
C GLN A 58 -12.64 0.86 -7.11
N SER A 59 -13.81 0.51 -6.56
CA SER A 59 -14.75 1.49 -6.02
C SER A 59 -14.15 2.24 -4.83
N ALA A 60 -13.57 1.54 -3.88
CA ALA A 60 -12.88 2.16 -2.73
C ALA A 60 -11.71 3.06 -3.18
N ARG A 61 -10.95 2.62 -4.17
CA ARG A 61 -9.84 3.41 -4.74
C ARG A 61 -10.31 4.73 -5.33
N ARG A 62 -11.44 4.75 -6.05
CA ARG A 62 -12.04 6.00 -6.55
C ARG A 62 -12.41 6.94 -5.40
N ASP A 63 -13.04 6.42 -4.36
CA ASP A 63 -13.41 7.20 -3.18
C ASP A 63 -12.18 7.77 -2.46
N ILE A 64 -11.15 6.97 -2.31
CA ILE A 64 -9.88 7.39 -1.70
C ILE A 64 -9.24 8.53 -2.49
N PHE A 65 -9.16 8.42 -3.80
CA PHE A 65 -8.60 9.49 -4.64
C PHE A 65 -9.41 10.79 -4.56
N ALA A 66 -10.73 10.70 -4.33
CA ALA A 66 -11.60 11.85 -4.22
C ALA A 66 -11.56 12.52 -2.83
N THR A 67 -11.25 11.78 -1.76
CA THR A 67 -11.47 12.25 -0.38
C THR A 67 -10.22 12.26 0.49
N CYS A 68 -9.23 11.42 0.23
CA CYS A 68 -8.02 11.34 1.04
C CYS A 68 -6.94 12.29 0.55
N ARG A 69 -6.20 12.85 1.49
CA ARG A 69 -5.03 13.68 1.18
C ARG A 69 -3.90 12.83 0.64
N ARG A 70 -3.39 13.22 -0.53
CA ARG A 70 -2.19 12.62 -1.14
C ARG A 70 -0.94 13.22 -0.51
N VAL A 71 0.00 12.40 -0.04
CA VAL A 71 1.25 12.84 0.58
C VAL A 71 2.42 12.11 -0.05
N GLU A 72 3.44 12.86 -0.44
CA GLU A 72 4.73 12.32 -0.86
C GLU A 72 5.66 12.17 0.35
N LEU A 73 6.34 11.03 0.45
CA LEU A 73 7.21 10.68 1.56
C LEU A 73 8.63 10.40 1.03
N PRO A 74 9.38 11.43 0.65
CA PRO A 74 10.78 11.24 0.27
C PRO A 74 11.58 10.73 1.47
N ALA A 75 12.51 9.81 1.24
CA ALA A 75 13.36 9.25 2.27
C ALA A 75 14.78 9.08 1.75
N ARG A 76 15.75 9.18 2.64
CA ARG A 76 17.19 9.06 2.37
C ARG A 76 17.77 7.83 3.04
N PRO A 77 18.93 7.33 2.60
CA PRO A 77 19.64 6.26 3.30
C PRO A 77 19.79 6.58 4.80
N GLY A 78 19.48 5.61 5.66
CA GLY A 78 19.41 5.76 7.11
C GLY A 78 18.01 6.05 7.65
N GLU A 79 17.08 6.45 6.80
CA GLU A 79 15.68 6.61 7.13
C GLU A 79 14.89 5.37 6.69
N ALA A 80 13.73 5.15 7.29
CA ALA A 80 12.82 4.06 6.92
C ALA A 80 11.40 4.59 6.82
N THR A 81 10.62 4.02 5.91
CA THR A 81 9.18 4.29 5.81
C THR A 81 8.41 3.03 6.14
N LEU A 82 7.56 3.11 7.17
CA LEU A 82 6.66 2.04 7.54
C LEU A 82 5.24 2.46 7.24
N ILE A 83 4.52 1.69 6.42
CA ILE A 83 3.13 1.98 6.08
C ILE A 83 2.22 0.81 6.46
N HIS A 84 0.99 1.15 6.83
CA HIS A 84 -0.06 0.18 7.07
C HIS A 84 -0.36 -0.57 5.78
N ARG A 85 -0.54 -1.88 5.87
CA ARG A 85 -0.77 -2.78 4.73
C ARG A 85 -1.95 -2.42 3.83
N LEU A 86 -2.97 -1.77 4.38
CA LEU A 86 -4.17 -1.37 3.64
C LEU A 86 -4.10 0.08 3.14
N THR A 87 -3.05 0.82 3.47
CA THR A 87 -2.87 2.17 2.95
C THR A 87 -2.67 2.14 1.45
N LEU A 88 -3.49 2.87 0.70
CA LEU A 88 -3.30 3.05 -0.71
C LEU A 88 -2.00 3.84 -0.94
N HIS A 89 -1.12 3.29 -1.77
CA HIS A 89 0.20 3.85 -2.01
C HIS A 89 0.68 3.56 -3.42
N GLY A 90 1.70 4.27 -3.81
CA GLY A 90 2.37 4.12 -5.09
C GLY A 90 3.67 4.90 -5.10
N VAL A 91 4.24 5.07 -6.27
CA VAL A 91 5.46 5.86 -6.47
C VAL A 91 5.11 7.03 -7.38
N ALA A 92 5.52 8.24 -6.98
CA ALA A 92 5.32 9.41 -7.82
C ALA A 92 6.09 9.28 -9.14
N PRO A 93 5.58 9.81 -10.25
CA PRO A 93 6.31 9.79 -11.51
C PRO A 93 7.59 10.61 -11.42
N TRP A 94 8.59 10.24 -12.23
CA TRP A 94 9.77 11.05 -12.43
C TRP A 94 9.37 12.39 -13.06
N LYS A 95 9.95 13.47 -12.54
CA LYS A 95 9.78 14.81 -13.11
C LYS A 95 10.93 15.14 -14.08
N PRO A 96 10.75 16.02 -15.05
CA PRO A 96 11.82 16.38 -15.99
C PRO A 96 13.10 16.90 -15.32
N GLN A 97 12.98 17.55 -14.15
CA GLN A 97 14.11 18.09 -13.39
C GLN A 97 14.79 17.06 -12.49
N ASP A 98 14.22 15.88 -12.34
CA ASP A 98 14.80 14.86 -11.48
C ASP A 98 16.09 14.30 -12.10
N GLN A 99 17.10 14.11 -11.27
CA GLN A 99 18.35 13.48 -11.66
C GLN A 99 18.40 12.06 -11.14
N ALA A 100 18.59 11.10 -12.04
CA ALA A 100 18.75 9.71 -11.67
C ALA A 100 20.20 9.45 -11.23
N PRO A 101 20.43 8.78 -10.08
CA PRO A 101 21.73 8.17 -9.80
C PRO A 101 22.09 7.15 -10.90
N PRO A 102 23.38 6.86 -11.15
CA PRO A 102 23.75 5.91 -12.19
C PRO A 102 23.07 4.53 -12.08
N ALA A 103 22.78 4.09 -10.84
CA ALA A 103 22.08 2.82 -10.57
C ALA A 103 20.53 2.97 -10.56
N GLY A 104 19.99 4.17 -10.83
CA GLY A 104 18.58 4.45 -10.64
C GLY A 104 18.19 4.61 -9.17
N ARG A 105 16.89 4.68 -8.88
CA ARG A 105 16.37 4.72 -7.52
C ARG A 105 16.29 3.30 -6.97
N MET A 106 16.97 3.04 -5.85
CA MET A 106 17.04 1.71 -5.24
C MET A 106 16.42 1.73 -3.85
N ILE A 107 15.44 0.86 -3.62
CA ILE A 107 14.76 0.69 -2.33
C ILE A 107 14.64 -0.79 -2.00
N ALA A 108 14.99 -1.17 -0.78
CA ALA A 108 14.67 -2.49 -0.25
C ALA A 108 13.29 -2.44 0.44
N TYR A 109 12.42 -3.39 0.10
CA TYR A 109 11.12 -3.55 0.74
C TYR A 109 11.06 -4.84 1.53
N LEU A 110 10.54 -4.74 2.76
CA LEU A 110 10.24 -5.88 3.60
C LEU A 110 8.72 -5.94 3.79
N ARG A 111 8.13 -7.08 3.45
CA ARG A 111 6.67 -7.27 3.43
C ARG A 111 6.33 -8.65 4.00
N PRO A 112 6.46 -8.85 5.33
CA PRO A 112 6.04 -10.12 5.93
C PRO A 112 4.54 -10.31 5.72
N GLN A 113 4.11 -11.57 5.62
CA GLN A 113 2.72 -11.91 5.31
C GLN A 113 2.01 -12.49 6.52
N PHE A 114 0.71 -12.23 6.62
CA PHE A 114 -0.18 -13.00 7.48
C PHE A 114 -0.47 -14.38 6.87
N ALA A 115 -0.87 -15.30 7.71
CA ALA A 115 -1.24 -16.64 7.26
C ALA A 115 -2.57 -16.67 6.49
N THR A 116 -3.49 -15.76 6.79
CA THR A 116 -4.84 -15.74 6.21
C THR A 116 -5.28 -14.33 5.82
N VAL A 117 -6.23 -14.26 4.88
CA VAL A 117 -6.88 -13.00 4.49
C VAL A 117 -7.72 -12.46 5.65
N HIS A 118 -8.31 -13.34 6.47
CA HIS A 118 -9.04 -12.92 7.66
C HIS A 118 -8.14 -12.11 8.62
N GLN A 119 -6.94 -12.63 8.92
CA GLN A 119 -5.97 -11.89 9.74
C GLN A 119 -5.56 -10.57 9.09
N TRP A 120 -5.37 -10.58 7.78
CA TRP A 120 -4.99 -9.38 7.02
C TRP A 120 -6.00 -8.23 7.17
N LEU A 121 -7.30 -8.54 7.24
CA LEU A 121 -8.35 -7.53 7.38
C LEU A 121 -8.75 -7.22 8.82
N THR A 122 -8.56 -8.15 9.76
CA THR A 122 -9.05 -8.00 11.14
C THR A 122 -7.97 -7.66 12.16
N ALA A 123 -6.70 -7.90 11.88
CA ALA A 123 -5.62 -7.48 12.75
C ALA A 123 -5.54 -5.94 12.85
N PRO A 124 -5.06 -5.39 13.98
CA PRO A 124 -4.88 -3.95 14.16
C PRO A 124 -4.00 -3.30 13.11
#